data_f6ce0bd317838acc84749258bec6881c
#
_entry.id   f6ce0bd317838acc84749258bec6881c
#
_cell.length_a   1.000
_cell.length_b   1.000
_cell.length_c   1.000
_cell.angle_alpha   90.00
_cell.angle_beta   90.00
_cell.angle_gamma   90.00
#
_symmetry.space_group_name_H-M   'P 1'
#
loop_
_entity.id
_entity.type
_entity.pdbx_description
1 polymer ?
#
loop_
_entity_poly.entity_id
_entity_poly.type
_entity_poly.pdbx_seq_one_letter_code
_entity_poly.pdbx_strand_id
1 'polypeptide(L)'
;MDMKRWIGTGAALMLALAMVLGNPGIVMAQEKCVPVYVRSHAGLDPETLNVAKGDCVVWVNWTRGEDVRVIFREGKKCADMTKAPVRFKPDFSGCFLTDYLNFGETSSLVFVEAGRFDYEIEFGRNPGGLYGPGRTIIKGSIVVK
;
A
#
# COMPACT_ATOMS: atom_id res chain seq x y z
N MET A 1 25.11 12.41 -86.17
CA MET A 1 23.78 11.85 -86.49
C MET A 1 23.24 11.22 -85.25
N ASP A 2 22.46 11.97 -84.58
CA ASP A 2 21.01 11.81 -84.33
C ASP A 2 20.71 10.55 -83.60
N MET A 3 20.15 10.72 -82.50
CA MET A 3 18.89 11.10 -82.03
C MET A 3 18.37 10.19 -80.95
N LYS A 4 17.89 10.72 -79.97
CA LYS A 4 16.63 10.88 -79.25
C LYS A 4 16.57 9.97 -78.03
N ARG A 5 16.66 10.55 -76.82
CA ARG A 5 15.59 11.02 -75.96
C ARG A 5 14.40 10.04 -75.86
N TRP A 6 14.21 9.46 -74.76
CA TRP A 6 12.84 9.43 -74.17
C TRP A 6 12.90 9.36 -72.66
N ILE A 7 12.21 10.32 -72.11
CA ILE A 7 11.94 10.53 -70.67
C ILE A 7 10.78 9.62 -70.29
N GLY A 8 10.94 8.89 -69.25
CA GLY A 8 9.85 8.12 -68.60
C GLY A 8 9.79 8.46 -67.16
N THR A 9 9.02 9.48 -66.81
CA THR A 9 8.61 9.80 -65.43
C THR A 9 7.66 8.74 -64.93
N GLY A 10 8.11 7.94 -64.00
CA GLY A 10 7.28 7.04 -63.23
C GLY A 10 7.31 7.45 -61.75
N ALA A 11 6.42 8.34 -61.39
CA ALA A 11 6.20 8.68 -59.97
C ALA A 11 5.52 7.52 -59.30
N ALA A 12 6.28 6.70 -58.60
CA ALA A 12 5.74 5.69 -57.69
C ALA A 12 5.41 6.37 -56.38
N LEU A 13 4.13 6.66 -56.21
CA LEU A 13 3.56 7.11 -54.94
C LEU A 13 3.57 5.92 -53.97
N MET A 14 4.60 5.82 -53.11
CA MET A 14 4.61 4.91 -51.99
C MET A 14 3.73 5.51 -50.89
N LEU A 15 2.46 5.04 -50.80
CA LEU A 15 1.62 5.24 -49.67
C LEU A 15 2.22 4.40 -48.49
N ALA A 16 2.98 5.04 -47.63
CA ALA A 16 3.36 4.49 -46.35
C ALA A 16 2.14 4.49 -45.44
N LEU A 17 1.44 3.35 -45.43
CA LEU A 17 0.37 3.09 -44.45
C LEU A 17 1.05 2.86 -43.09
N ALA A 18 1.22 3.92 -42.30
CA ALA A 18 1.67 3.84 -40.93
C ALA A 18 0.56 3.16 -40.13
N MET A 19 0.67 1.86 -39.96
CA MET A 19 -0.09 1.14 -38.94
C MET A 19 0.38 1.64 -37.57
N VAL A 20 -0.37 2.57 -37.01
CA VAL A 20 -0.29 2.90 -35.58
C VAL A 20 -0.83 1.69 -34.84
N LEU A 21 0.04 0.73 -34.57
CA LEU A 21 -0.22 -0.30 -33.57
C LEU A 21 -0.29 0.44 -32.23
N GLY A 22 -1.51 0.82 -31.85
CA GLY A 22 -1.78 1.31 -30.53
C GLY A 22 -1.38 0.22 -29.54
N ASN A 23 -0.24 0.40 -28.89
CA ASN A 23 0.09 -0.38 -27.72
C ASN A 23 -1.07 -0.19 -26.73
N PRO A 24 -1.81 -1.25 -26.34
CA PRO A 24 -2.67 -1.17 -25.18
C PRO A 24 -1.73 -0.83 -24.02
N GLY A 25 -1.68 0.44 -23.65
CA GLY A 25 -0.94 0.86 -22.47
C GLY A 25 -1.44 -0.02 -21.33
N ILE A 26 -0.56 -0.83 -20.77
CA ILE A 26 -0.82 -1.52 -19.51
C ILE A 26 -1.03 -0.38 -18.50
N VAL A 27 -2.29 -0.05 -18.27
CA VAL A 27 -2.65 0.82 -17.16
C VAL A 27 -2.33 0.01 -15.91
N MET A 28 -1.11 0.18 -15.42
CA MET A 28 -0.75 -0.28 -14.08
C MET A 28 -1.73 0.42 -13.15
N ALA A 29 -2.66 -0.33 -12.59
CA ALA A 29 -3.50 0.18 -11.52
C ALA A 29 -2.56 0.69 -10.44
N GLN A 30 -2.54 2.00 -10.25
CA GLN A 30 -1.68 2.63 -9.24
C GLN A 30 -2.17 2.12 -7.89
N GLU A 31 -1.35 1.34 -7.21
CA GLU A 31 -1.66 0.84 -5.86
C GLU A 31 -1.93 2.05 -4.97
N LYS A 32 -3.18 2.18 -4.53
CA LYS A 32 -3.59 3.29 -3.67
C LYS A 32 -3.19 2.95 -2.25
N CYS A 33 -2.36 3.78 -1.64
CA CYS A 33 -2.06 3.68 -0.21
C CYS A 33 -3.00 4.57 0.59
N VAL A 34 -3.73 3.98 1.54
CA VAL A 34 -4.70 4.68 2.39
C VAL A 34 -4.18 4.73 3.82
N PRO A 35 -4.07 5.92 4.43
CA PRO A 35 -3.52 6.05 5.76
C PRO A 35 -4.54 5.74 6.86
N VAL A 36 -4.03 5.17 7.96
CA VAL A 36 -4.66 5.11 9.27
C VAL A 36 -3.75 5.87 10.24
N TYR A 37 -4.25 6.93 10.82
CA TYR A 37 -3.51 7.71 11.80
C TYR A 37 -3.77 7.20 13.22
N VAL A 38 -2.71 6.89 13.95
CA VAL A 38 -2.77 6.60 15.37
C VAL A 38 -2.58 7.90 16.14
N ARG A 39 -3.60 8.31 16.93
CA ARG A 39 -3.60 9.59 17.66
C ARG A 39 -3.73 9.35 19.16
N SER A 40 -2.99 10.10 19.98
CA SER A 40 -2.88 9.88 21.44
C SER A 40 -4.22 9.82 22.16
N HIS A 41 -5.15 10.71 21.89
CA HIS A 41 -6.43 10.80 22.61
C HIS A 41 -7.66 10.53 21.75
N ALA A 42 -7.48 10.57 20.42
CA ALA A 42 -8.57 10.37 19.46
C ALA A 42 -8.65 8.92 18.96
N GLY A 43 -7.71 8.06 19.35
CA GLY A 43 -7.66 6.67 18.89
C GLY A 43 -7.18 6.54 17.46
N LEU A 44 -7.89 5.76 16.66
CA LEU A 44 -7.59 5.52 15.25
C LEU A 44 -8.45 6.39 14.34
N ASP A 45 -7.83 6.89 13.29
CA ASP A 45 -8.53 7.69 12.29
C ASP A 45 -8.15 7.20 10.87
N PRO A 46 -9.07 6.43 10.23
CA PRO A 46 -10.32 5.87 10.75
C PRO A 46 -10.11 4.62 11.63
N GLU A 47 -11.07 4.29 12.51
CA GLU A 47 -11.07 3.06 13.31
C GLU A 47 -11.37 1.82 12.44
N THR A 48 -12.29 1.98 11.48
CA THR A 48 -12.57 0.97 10.45
C THR A 48 -12.31 1.55 9.08
N LEU A 49 -11.39 0.94 8.34
CA LEU A 49 -11.03 1.35 7.00
C LEU A 49 -11.55 0.35 5.96
N ASN A 50 -12.25 0.86 4.94
CA ASN A 50 -12.67 0.06 3.78
C ASN A 50 -11.71 0.30 2.62
N VAL A 51 -11.18 -0.78 2.04
CA VAL A 51 -10.25 -0.76 0.91
C VAL A 51 -10.62 -1.80 -0.14
N ALA A 52 -10.10 -1.66 -1.35
CA ALA A 52 -10.22 -2.68 -2.39
C ALA A 52 -9.06 -3.68 -2.32
N LYS A 53 -9.24 -4.83 -2.96
CA LYS A 53 -8.12 -5.78 -3.18
C LYS A 53 -6.99 -5.08 -3.94
N GLY A 54 -5.77 -5.27 -3.47
CA GLY A 54 -4.57 -4.65 -4.03
C GLY A 54 -4.24 -3.28 -3.44
N ASP A 55 -5.14 -2.67 -2.65
CA ASP A 55 -4.83 -1.43 -1.96
C ASP A 55 -3.82 -1.65 -0.84
N CYS A 56 -2.98 -0.65 -0.65
CA CYS A 56 -2.02 -0.58 0.44
C CYS A 56 -2.63 0.21 1.60
N VAL A 57 -2.45 -0.28 2.83
CA VAL A 57 -2.78 0.46 4.05
C VAL A 57 -1.49 0.88 4.75
N VAL A 58 -1.45 2.13 5.16
CA VAL A 58 -0.29 2.72 5.85
C VAL A 58 -0.71 3.18 7.24
N TRP A 59 -0.13 2.60 8.29
CA TRP A 59 -0.29 3.10 9.65
C TRP A 59 0.75 4.18 9.92
N VAL A 60 0.30 5.30 10.43
CA VAL A 60 1.14 6.46 10.75
C VAL A 60 1.05 6.72 12.24
N ASN A 61 2.17 6.66 12.95
CA ASN A 61 2.20 7.14 14.33
C ASN A 61 2.11 8.66 14.35
N TRP A 62 0.95 9.17 14.75
CA TRP A 62 0.69 10.60 14.93
C TRP A 62 0.46 10.98 16.39
N THR A 63 1.03 10.18 17.31
CA THR A 63 0.97 10.43 18.76
C THR A 63 2.16 11.31 19.17
N ARG A 64 1.91 12.31 19.96
CA ARG A 64 3.01 13.16 20.46
C ARG A 64 3.62 12.50 21.69
N GLY A 65 4.80 11.91 21.51
CA GLY A 65 5.62 11.40 22.62
C GLY A 65 5.31 9.97 23.05
N GLU A 66 4.57 9.20 22.24
CA GLU A 66 4.32 7.78 22.47
C GLU A 66 4.77 6.96 21.26
N ASP A 67 5.48 5.88 21.50
CA ASP A 67 5.76 4.90 20.47
C ASP A 67 4.57 3.95 20.35
N VAL A 68 4.25 3.51 19.15
CA VAL A 68 3.13 2.60 18.91
C VAL A 68 3.57 1.38 18.14
N ARG A 69 2.90 0.26 18.38
CA ARG A 69 3.11 -0.99 17.66
C ARG A 69 1.79 -1.50 17.11
N VAL A 70 1.78 -1.86 15.83
CA VAL A 70 0.63 -2.47 15.17
C VAL A 70 0.74 -3.97 15.28
N ILE A 71 -0.32 -4.64 15.71
CA ILE A 71 -0.33 -6.09 15.97
C ILE A 71 -1.56 -6.71 15.34
N PHE A 72 -1.34 -7.66 14.42
CA PHE A 72 -2.37 -8.57 13.91
C PHE A 72 -2.26 -9.89 14.67
N ARG A 73 -3.39 -10.44 15.14
CA ARG A 73 -3.40 -11.67 15.96
C ARG A 73 -4.08 -12.87 15.27
N GLU A 74 -4.55 -12.72 14.04
CA GLU A 74 -5.34 -13.75 13.35
C GLU A 74 -4.51 -14.81 12.62
N GLY A 75 -3.33 -15.17 13.10
CA GLY A 75 -2.54 -16.30 12.62
C GLY A 75 -2.12 -16.21 11.15
N LYS A 76 -2.00 -17.35 10.49
CA LYS A 76 -1.56 -17.50 9.08
C LYS A 76 -2.36 -16.68 8.09
N LYS A 77 -3.62 -16.34 8.39
CA LYS A 77 -4.48 -15.53 7.55
C LYS A 77 -3.84 -14.20 7.14
N CYS A 78 -3.09 -13.57 8.06
CA CYS A 78 -2.42 -12.31 7.75
C CYS A 78 -1.34 -12.47 6.67
N ALA A 79 -0.51 -13.49 6.77
CA ALA A 79 0.58 -13.72 5.81
C ALA A 79 0.07 -14.14 4.42
N ASP A 80 -0.96 -14.98 4.37
CA ASP A 80 -1.49 -15.52 3.12
C ASP A 80 -2.33 -14.51 2.33
N MET A 81 -2.94 -13.54 3.03
CA MET A 81 -3.88 -12.58 2.45
C MET A 81 -3.30 -11.17 2.28
N THR A 82 -2.01 -10.99 2.57
CA THR A 82 -1.30 -9.72 2.40
C THR A 82 0.02 -9.90 1.66
N LYS A 83 0.56 -8.82 1.13
CA LYS A 83 1.89 -8.78 0.50
C LYS A 83 2.62 -7.48 0.84
N ALA A 84 3.89 -7.43 0.45
CA ALA A 84 4.76 -6.25 0.58
C ALA A 84 4.76 -5.62 1.99
N PRO A 85 5.05 -6.41 3.05
CA PRO A 85 5.10 -5.88 4.40
C PRO A 85 6.28 -4.89 4.55
N VAL A 86 5.98 -3.69 5.03
CA VAL A 86 7.00 -2.70 5.41
C VAL A 86 6.98 -2.53 6.93
N ARG A 87 8.10 -2.80 7.59
CA ARG A 87 8.26 -2.83 9.06
C ARG A 87 7.38 -3.85 9.79
N PHE A 88 6.67 -4.69 9.10
CA PHE A 88 5.97 -5.83 9.70
C PHE A 88 6.89 -7.06 9.70
N LYS A 89 6.89 -7.75 10.81
CA LYS A 89 7.61 -9.01 11.02
C LYS A 89 6.62 -10.09 11.40
N PRO A 90 6.79 -11.33 10.91
CA PRO A 90 5.97 -12.44 11.40
C PRO A 90 6.30 -12.71 12.87
N ASP A 91 5.27 -12.99 13.65
CA ASP A 91 5.43 -13.56 14.98
C ASP A 91 5.43 -15.10 14.95
N PHE A 92 5.58 -15.75 16.09
CA PHE A 92 5.58 -17.21 16.18
C PHE A 92 4.26 -17.86 15.77
N SER A 93 3.17 -17.11 15.74
CA SER A 93 1.83 -17.60 15.34
C SER A 93 1.56 -17.44 13.84
N GLY A 94 2.48 -16.80 13.10
CA GLY A 94 2.32 -16.45 11.71
C GLY A 94 1.52 -15.17 11.48
N CYS A 95 1.25 -14.41 12.54
CA CYS A 95 0.72 -13.06 12.47
C CYS A 95 1.80 -12.03 12.21
N PHE A 96 1.39 -10.80 11.94
CA PHE A 96 2.28 -9.67 11.77
C PHE A 96 2.25 -8.73 12.96
N LEU A 97 3.42 -8.26 13.34
CA LEU A 97 3.58 -7.15 14.26
C LEU A 97 4.69 -6.22 13.77
N THR A 98 4.62 -4.95 14.11
CA THR A 98 5.71 -4.00 13.84
C THR A 98 6.66 -3.93 15.03
N ASP A 99 7.85 -3.40 14.82
CA ASP A 99 8.59 -2.78 15.92
C ASP A 99 7.82 -1.56 16.42
N TYR A 100 8.24 -0.96 17.53
CA TYR A 100 7.66 0.30 17.95
C TYR A 100 8.00 1.42 16.93
N LEU A 101 6.97 2.07 16.45
CA LEU A 101 7.05 3.20 15.53
C LEU A 101 7.11 4.48 16.36
N ASN A 102 8.13 5.29 16.16
CA ASN A 102 8.22 6.63 16.74
C ASN A 102 7.26 7.60 16.04
N PHE A 103 7.08 8.79 16.61
CA PHE A 103 6.27 9.84 15.98
C PHE A 103 6.68 10.10 14.53
N GLY A 104 5.72 10.08 13.61
CA GLY A 104 5.92 10.27 12.18
C GLY A 104 6.38 9.02 11.42
N GLU A 105 6.79 7.95 12.10
CA GLU A 105 7.12 6.69 11.43
C GLU A 105 5.87 5.94 10.96
N THR A 106 6.08 5.12 9.94
CA THR A 106 5.01 4.41 9.25
C THR A 106 5.31 2.92 9.11
N SER A 107 4.25 2.14 8.96
CA SER A 107 4.30 0.75 8.49
C SER A 107 3.21 0.53 7.46
N SER A 108 3.36 -0.47 6.58
CA SER A 108 2.35 -0.73 5.56
C SER A 108 2.21 -2.20 5.20
N LEU A 109 1.00 -2.55 4.73
CA LEU A 109 0.66 -3.84 4.14
C LEU A 109 -0.23 -3.63 2.91
N VAL A 110 -0.09 -4.49 1.91
CA VAL A 110 -1.01 -4.57 0.77
C VAL A 110 -1.93 -5.76 0.97
N PHE A 111 -3.24 -5.53 0.91
CA PHE A 111 -4.25 -6.57 1.10
C PHE A 111 -4.68 -7.16 -0.24
N VAL A 112 -4.43 -8.45 -0.46
CA VAL A 112 -4.66 -9.12 -1.76
C VAL A 112 -5.95 -9.94 -1.80
N GLU A 113 -6.54 -10.24 -0.65
CA GLU A 113 -7.78 -11.00 -0.55
C GLU A 113 -8.87 -10.25 0.21
N ALA A 114 -10.13 -10.50 -0.16
CA ALA A 114 -11.28 -9.93 0.54
C ALA A 114 -11.40 -10.50 1.95
N GLY A 115 -11.84 -9.69 2.88
CA GLY A 115 -12.04 -10.12 4.26
C GLY A 115 -12.00 -8.97 5.25
N ARG A 116 -12.18 -9.32 6.53
CA ARG A 116 -12.01 -8.40 7.64
C ARG A 116 -10.75 -8.80 8.40
N PHE A 117 -9.91 -7.82 8.67
CA PHE A 117 -8.64 -7.95 9.39
C PHE A 117 -8.68 -7.03 10.59
N ASP A 118 -8.84 -7.62 11.77
CA ASP A 118 -8.80 -6.87 13.02
C ASP A 118 -7.36 -6.78 13.52
N TYR A 119 -7.00 -5.61 14.02
CA TYR A 119 -5.67 -5.34 14.55
C TYR A 119 -5.73 -4.51 15.83
N GLU A 120 -4.65 -4.55 16.57
CA GLU A 120 -4.47 -3.83 17.82
C GLU A 120 -3.31 -2.85 17.69
N ILE A 121 -3.44 -1.69 18.33
CA ILE A 121 -2.35 -0.76 18.57
C ILE A 121 -1.97 -0.83 20.03
N GLU A 122 -0.74 -1.20 20.27
CA GLU A 122 -0.13 -1.18 21.60
C GLU A 122 0.74 0.07 21.73
N PHE A 123 0.55 0.81 22.80
CA PHE A 123 1.37 1.97 23.14
C PHE A 123 2.61 1.53 23.93
N GLY A 124 3.78 1.96 23.47
CA GLY A 124 5.05 1.74 24.15
C GLY A 124 5.16 2.59 25.41
N ARG A 125 6.05 2.19 26.29
CA ARG A 125 6.41 3.02 27.44
C ARG A 125 7.18 4.24 26.96
N ASN A 126 6.63 5.41 27.18
CA ASN A 126 7.45 6.61 27.24
C ASN A 126 8.05 6.70 28.66
N PRO A 127 9.39 6.70 28.84
CA PRO A 127 10.02 6.77 30.17
C PRO A 127 9.61 7.99 31.00
N GLY A 128 8.99 8.99 30.38
CA GLY A 128 8.46 10.19 31.03
C GLY A 128 6.95 10.37 30.93
N GLY A 129 6.22 9.39 30.42
CA GLY A 129 4.77 9.48 30.17
C GLY A 129 3.93 9.37 31.43
N LEU A 130 2.88 10.17 31.48
CA LEU A 130 1.86 10.23 32.54
C LEU A 130 1.04 8.94 32.71
N TYR A 131 1.27 7.94 31.87
CA TYR A 131 0.57 6.66 31.89
C TYR A 131 1.43 5.61 32.59
N GLY A 132 0.94 5.14 33.73
CA GLY A 132 1.52 4.05 34.51
C GLY A 132 1.65 2.75 33.71
N PRO A 133 2.06 1.63 34.33
CA PRO A 133 2.45 0.38 33.66
C PRO A 133 1.29 -0.40 33.00
N GLY A 134 0.26 0.27 32.50
CA GLY A 134 -0.85 -0.32 31.78
C GLY A 134 -0.69 -0.11 30.27
N ARG A 135 -0.59 -1.19 29.50
CA ARG A 135 -0.68 -1.17 28.05
C ARG A 135 -2.06 -0.68 27.65
N THR A 136 -2.17 0.54 27.12
CA THR A 136 -3.40 0.95 26.45
C THR A 136 -3.43 0.26 25.09
N ILE A 137 -4.46 -0.54 24.85
CA ILE A 137 -4.68 -1.21 23.57
C ILE A 137 -5.93 -0.62 22.96
N ILE A 138 -5.81 -0.10 21.74
CA ILE A 138 -6.94 0.29 20.92
C ILE A 138 -7.06 -0.68 19.75
N LYS A 139 -8.28 -0.89 19.26
CA LYS A 139 -8.57 -1.85 18.18
C LYS A 139 -9.04 -1.13 16.94
N GLY A 140 -8.61 -1.65 15.81
CA GLY A 140 -9.06 -1.21 14.51
C GLY A 140 -9.35 -2.36 13.57
N SER A 141 -9.95 -2.06 12.43
CA SER A 141 -10.30 -3.06 11.43
C SER A 141 -10.05 -2.56 10.02
N ILE A 142 -9.54 -3.44 9.16
CA ILE A 142 -9.46 -3.26 7.72
C ILE A 142 -10.50 -4.18 7.08
N VAL A 143 -11.39 -3.63 6.26
CA VAL A 143 -12.40 -4.37 5.50
C VAL A 143 -12.05 -4.28 4.03
N VAL A 144 -11.66 -5.41 3.44
CA VAL A 144 -11.26 -5.54 2.04
C VAL A 144 -12.42 -6.11 1.22
N LYS A 145 -12.79 -5.41 0.14
CA LYS A 145 -13.92 -5.77 -0.75
C LYS A 145 -13.42 -6.17 -2.13
#